data_81e53639e03429c09dadf0c0f2812f57
#
_entry.id   81e53639e03429c09dadf0c0f2812f57
#
_cell.length_a   1.000
_cell.length_b   1.000
_cell.length_c   1.000
_cell.angle_alpha   90.00
_cell.angle_beta   90.00
_cell.angle_gamma   90.00
#
_symmetry.space_group_name_H-M   'P 1'
#
loop_
_entity.id
_entity.type
_entity.pdbx_description
1 polymer ?
#
loop_
_entity_poly.entity_id
_entity_poly.type
_entity_poly.pdbx_seq_one_letter_code
_entity_poly.pdbx_strand_id
1 'polypeptide(L)'
;MPMRVAALYRYPLKGLTPEPCERLSVLEGGRIAGDRVLGLRFADAATAGDAWGTKHEFVVLVNTPSLACLRLKFDHESLRLRIASGEEVLV
;
A
#
# COMPACT_ATOMS: atom_id res chain seq x y z
N MET A 1 -29.90 -10.08 13.26
CA MET A 1 -28.76 -10.90 12.85
C MET A 1 -27.46 -10.20 13.24
N PRO A 2 -26.60 -10.87 13.98
CA PRO A 2 -25.35 -10.22 14.39
C PRO A 2 -24.45 -9.97 13.16
N MET A 3 -23.83 -8.81 13.14
CA MET A 3 -22.80 -8.49 12.14
C MET A 3 -21.44 -8.86 12.70
N ARG A 4 -20.57 -9.31 11.81
CA ARG A 4 -19.17 -9.55 12.17
C ARG A 4 -18.27 -9.10 11.03
N VAL A 5 -17.04 -8.75 11.37
CA VAL A 5 -16.03 -8.42 10.36
C VAL A 5 -15.53 -9.72 9.75
N ALA A 6 -15.71 -9.89 8.44
CA ALA A 6 -15.28 -11.09 7.73
C ALA A 6 -13.81 -11.01 7.30
N ALA A 7 -13.31 -9.80 7.01
CA ALA A 7 -11.94 -9.60 6.56
C ALA A 7 -11.49 -8.18 6.86
N LEU A 8 -10.17 -8.02 7.05
CA LEU A 8 -9.54 -6.72 7.26
C LEU A 8 -8.48 -6.51 6.21
N TYR A 9 -8.43 -5.28 5.68
CA TYR A 9 -7.45 -4.90 4.68
C TYR A 9 -6.85 -3.54 5.01
N ARG A 10 -5.59 -3.34 4.62
CA ARG A 10 -4.98 -2.02 4.61
C ARG A 10 -4.24 -1.84 3.29
N TYR A 11 -3.93 -0.60 2.95
CA TYR A 11 -3.27 -0.23 1.70
C TYR A 11 -1.91 0.39 2.02
N PRO A 12 -0.82 -0.41 2.10
CA PRO A 12 0.49 0.14 2.43
C PRO A 12 0.97 1.15 1.40
N LEU A 13 0.68 0.87 0.12
CA LEU A 13 1.04 1.75 -0.98
C LEU A 13 -0.16 2.52 -1.48
N LYS A 14 0.02 3.82 -1.65
CA LYS A 14 -1.00 4.70 -2.20
C LYS A 14 -1.48 4.18 -3.56
N GLY A 15 -2.80 3.98 -3.67
CA GLY A 15 -3.44 3.65 -4.94
C GLY A 15 -3.13 2.28 -5.52
N LEU A 16 -2.57 1.36 -4.74
CA LEU A 16 -2.30 -0.02 -5.16
C LEU A 16 -3.23 -1.01 -4.47
N THR A 17 -2.89 -2.30 -4.61
CA THR A 17 -3.72 -3.39 -4.09
C THR A 17 -3.70 -3.43 -2.57
N PRO A 18 -4.78 -3.94 -1.95
CA PRO A 18 -4.82 -4.07 -0.50
C PRO A 18 -3.95 -5.21 0.00
N GLU A 19 -3.53 -5.08 1.25
CA GLU A 19 -2.88 -6.15 2.00
C GLU A 19 -3.93 -6.76 2.96
N PRO A 20 -4.22 -8.07 2.87
CA PRO A 20 -5.09 -8.70 3.84
C PRO A 20 -4.39 -8.81 5.20
N CYS A 21 -5.11 -8.51 6.28
CA CYS A 21 -4.56 -8.48 7.63
C CYS A 21 -5.46 -9.26 8.58
N GLU A 22 -4.83 -9.93 9.57
CA GLU A 22 -5.59 -10.58 10.64
C GLU A 22 -6.06 -9.55 11.68
N ARG A 23 -5.29 -8.48 11.84
CA ARG A 23 -5.59 -7.40 12.76
C ARG A 23 -5.08 -6.07 12.21
N LEU A 24 -5.70 -5.01 12.64
CA LEU A 24 -5.26 -3.65 12.32
C LEU A 24 -4.99 -2.90 13.62
N SER A 25 -3.89 -2.14 13.66
CA SER A 25 -3.54 -1.32 14.82
C SER A 25 -3.94 0.13 14.55
N VAL A 26 -4.80 0.65 15.41
CA VAL A 26 -5.23 2.05 15.32
C VAL A 26 -4.24 2.91 16.10
N LEU A 27 -3.64 3.86 15.41
CA LEU A 27 -2.67 4.79 16.01
C LEU A 27 -3.41 5.96 16.67
N GLU A 28 -2.68 6.71 17.48
CA GLU A 28 -3.19 7.97 18.02
C GLU A 28 -3.61 8.88 16.87
N GLY A 29 -4.78 9.49 16.97
CA GLY A 29 -5.35 10.28 15.90
C GLY A 29 -6.26 9.51 14.94
N GLY A 30 -6.41 8.19 15.13
CA GLY A 30 -7.34 7.36 14.36
C GLY A 30 -6.79 6.76 13.07
N ARG A 31 -5.53 6.98 12.75
CA ARG A 31 -4.92 6.37 11.57
C ARG A 31 -4.58 4.90 11.83
N ILE A 32 -4.56 4.11 10.76
CA ILE A 32 -4.19 2.70 10.83
C ILE A 32 -2.70 2.55 10.54
N ALA A 33 -2.00 1.83 11.41
CA ALA A 33 -0.57 1.55 11.21
C ALA A 33 -0.35 0.84 9.88
N GLY A 34 0.57 1.36 9.06
CA GLY A 34 0.92 0.76 7.77
C GLY A 34 -0.04 1.04 6.64
N ASP A 35 -1.06 1.90 6.84
CA ASP A 35 -2.02 2.23 5.81
C ASP A 35 -1.62 3.52 5.09
N ARG A 36 -1.44 3.43 3.77
CA ARG A 36 -1.08 4.54 2.87
C ARG A 36 0.16 5.31 3.33
N VAL A 37 1.17 4.59 3.79
CA VAL A 37 2.41 5.19 4.30
C VAL A 37 3.47 5.33 3.23
N LEU A 38 3.29 4.67 2.09
CA LEU A 38 4.23 4.66 0.98
C LEU A 38 3.54 5.02 -0.33
N GLY A 39 4.31 5.40 -1.31
CA GLY A 39 3.84 5.59 -2.68
C GLY A 39 4.94 5.21 -3.66
N LEU A 40 4.57 4.68 -4.82
CA LEU A 40 5.50 4.42 -5.91
C LEU A 40 5.44 5.60 -6.88
N ARG A 41 6.53 6.32 -6.99
CA ARG A 41 6.62 7.47 -7.87
C ARG A 41 7.35 7.10 -9.14
N PHE A 42 6.90 7.64 -10.29
CA PHE A 42 7.64 7.46 -11.52
C PHE A 42 9.04 8.07 -11.39
N ALA A 43 10.04 7.39 -11.97
CA ALA A 43 11.43 7.81 -11.83
C ALA A 43 11.69 9.20 -12.41
N ASP A 44 10.91 9.60 -13.43
CA ASP A 44 11.02 10.91 -14.10
C ASP A 44 10.05 11.95 -13.56
N ALA A 45 9.44 11.71 -12.39
CA ALA A 45 8.53 12.66 -11.79
C ALA A 45 9.21 13.99 -11.47
N ALA A 46 8.45 15.08 -11.58
CA ALA A 46 8.98 16.41 -11.34
C ALA A 46 9.38 16.64 -9.89
N THR A 47 8.63 16.05 -8.95
CA THR A 47 8.93 16.15 -7.52
C THR A 47 10.07 15.21 -7.17
N ALA A 48 11.13 15.77 -6.56
CA ALA A 48 12.32 15.00 -6.22
C ALA A 48 12.38 14.68 -4.72
N GLY A 49 13.21 13.69 -4.36
CA GLY A 49 13.51 13.35 -2.97
C GLY A 49 12.32 12.76 -2.24
N ASP A 50 12.20 13.10 -0.96
CA ASP A 50 11.19 12.54 -0.06
C ASP A 50 9.87 13.33 -0.10
N ALA A 51 9.80 14.39 -0.88
CA ALA A 51 8.61 15.22 -0.95
C ALA A 51 7.44 14.45 -1.55
N TRP A 52 6.26 14.64 -0.97
CA TRP A 52 5.04 14.03 -1.48
C TRP A 52 4.55 14.82 -2.69
N GLY A 53 4.56 14.19 -3.87
CA GLY A 53 4.17 14.84 -5.10
C GLY A 53 2.67 14.82 -5.37
N THR A 54 2.28 15.25 -6.57
CA THR A 54 0.88 15.17 -7.01
C THR A 54 0.51 13.73 -7.36
N LYS A 55 -0.80 13.45 -7.42
CA LYS A 55 -1.27 12.09 -7.74
C LYS A 55 -0.79 11.59 -9.10
N HIS A 56 -0.52 12.47 -10.04
CA HIS A 56 -0.06 12.09 -11.39
C HIS A 56 1.39 11.60 -11.40
N GLU A 57 2.15 11.85 -10.36
CA GLU A 57 3.54 11.41 -10.24
C GLU A 57 3.67 9.99 -9.68
N PHE A 58 2.56 9.42 -9.20
CA PHE A 58 2.56 8.09 -8.58
C PHE A 58 2.08 7.01 -9.54
N VAL A 59 2.69 5.83 -9.41
CA VAL A 59 2.26 4.60 -10.08
C VAL A 59 1.11 4.01 -9.27
N VAL A 60 -0.08 4.02 -9.83
CA VAL A 60 -1.29 3.56 -9.13
C VAL A 60 -2.16 2.73 -10.08
N LEU A 61 -3.15 2.03 -9.52
CA LEU A 61 -4.03 1.17 -10.34
C LEU A 61 -4.77 1.93 -11.44
N VAL A 62 -5.16 3.17 -11.18
CA VAL A 62 -5.90 3.98 -12.16
C VAL A 62 -5.09 4.20 -13.44
N ASN A 63 -3.78 4.46 -13.33
CA ASN A 63 -2.93 4.69 -14.50
C ASN A 63 -2.15 3.45 -14.95
N THR A 64 -2.07 2.42 -14.11
CA THR A 64 -1.34 1.18 -14.41
C THR A 64 -2.14 -0.02 -13.91
N PRO A 65 -3.26 -0.36 -14.59
CA PRO A 65 -4.16 -1.41 -14.09
C PRO A 65 -3.53 -2.80 -13.94
N SER A 66 -2.48 -3.10 -14.69
CA SER A 66 -1.79 -4.39 -14.60
C SER A 66 -1.19 -4.65 -13.21
N LEU A 67 -1.05 -3.60 -12.38
CA LEU A 67 -0.56 -3.76 -11.01
C LEU A 67 -1.52 -4.50 -10.10
N ALA A 68 -2.76 -4.74 -10.55
CA ALA A 68 -3.76 -5.46 -9.75
C ALA A 68 -3.33 -6.90 -9.42
N CYS A 69 -2.40 -7.48 -10.17
CA CYS A 69 -1.88 -8.81 -9.90
C CYS A 69 -0.84 -8.86 -8.77
N LEU A 70 -0.37 -7.70 -8.29
CA LEU A 70 0.63 -7.65 -7.25
C LEU A 70 0.02 -7.92 -5.88
N ARG A 71 0.77 -8.62 -5.04
CA ARG A 71 0.43 -8.84 -3.64
C ARG A 71 1.41 -8.09 -2.76
N LEU A 72 0.89 -7.38 -1.77
CA LEU A 72 1.68 -6.56 -0.87
C LEU A 72 1.64 -7.11 0.54
N LYS A 73 2.77 -7.00 1.23
CA LYS A 73 2.86 -7.26 2.67
C LYS A 73 3.79 -6.24 3.27
N PHE A 74 3.31 -5.53 4.30
CA PHE A 74 4.07 -4.46 4.93
C PHE A 74 4.19 -4.70 6.43
N ASP A 75 5.43 -4.61 6.94
CA ASP A 75 5.71 -4.63 8.37
C ASP A 75 5.93 -3.19 8.82
N HIS A 76 4.99 -2.65 9.58
CA HIS A 76 5.04 -1.27 10.06
C HIS A 76 6.19 -1.04 11.05
N GLU A 77 6.54 -2.04 11.86
CA GLU A 77 7.62 -1.89 12.85
C GLU A 77 8.99 -1.83 12.20
N SER A 78 9.27 -2.75 11.27
CA SER A 78 10.56 -2.80 10.57
C SER A 78 10.59 -1.91 9.32
N LEU A 79 9.47 -1.36 8.91
CA LEU A 79 9.31 -0.56 7.69
C LEU A 79 9.71 -1.33 6.44
N ARG A 80 9.43 -2.62 6.41
CA ARG A 80 9.74 -3.48 5.26
C ARG A 80 8.49 -3.75 4.44
N LEU A 81 8.59 -3.50 3.15
CA LEU A 81 7.55 -3.82 2.18
C LEU A 81 8.00 -4.99 1.31
N ARG A 82 7.11 -5.96 1.14
CA ARG A 82 7.32 -7.07 0.22
C ARG A 82 6.29 -6.97 -0.90
N ILE A 83 6.76 -7.06 -2.14
CA ILE A 83 5.92 -7.06 -3.33
C ILE A 83 6.13 -8.36 -4.07
N ALA A 84 5.05 -9.06 -4.39
CA ALA A 84 5.11 -10.33 -5.09
C ALA A 84 4.11 -10.36 -6.23
N SER A 85 4.45 -11.09 -7.28
CA SER A 85 3.58 -11.38 -8.42
C SER A 85 3.54 -12.89 -8.61
N GLY A 86 2.38 -13.50 -8.37
CA GLY A 86 2.28 -14.96 -8.34
C GLY A 86 3.17 -15.54 -7.25
N GLU A 87 4.11 -16.42 -7.61
CA GLU A 87 5.08 -17.02 -6.70
C GLU A 87 6.40 -16.25 -6.64
N GLU A 88 6.58 -15.24 -7.50
CA GLU A 88 7.80 -14.46 -7.60
C GLU A 88 7.78 -13.27 -6.66
N VAL A 89 8.81 -13.15 -5.82
CA VAL A 89 9.00 -11.99 -4.94
C VAL A 89 9.84 -10.96 -5.70
N LEU A 90 9.28 -9.77 -5.91
CA LEU A 90 9.93 -8.71 -6.69
C LEU A 90 10.78 -7.78 -5.81
N VAL A 91 10.31 -7.55 -4.59
CA VAL A 91 10.99 -6.68 -3.62
C VAL A 91 10.91 -7.25 -2.22
#